data_e83535b658daa06069c01c7d1b16ac57
#
_entry.id   e83535b658daa06069c01c7d1b16ac57
#
_cell.length_a   1.000
_cell.length_b   1.000
_cell.length_c   1.000
_cell.angle_alpha   90.00
_cell.angle_beta   90.00
_cell.angle_gamma   90.00
#
_symmetry.space_group_name_H-M   'P 1'
#
loop_
_entity.id
_entity.type
_entity.pdbx_description
1 polymer ?
#
loop_
_entity_poly.entity_id
_entity_poly.type
_entity_poly.pdbx_seq_one_letter_code
_entity_poly.pdbx_strand_id
1 'polypeptide(L)'
;MGNGISKLNLNCHIKSSTDKSREEYLYEINGFHPHKLDHYCYKVLKAATGKFSNKNLAGQGGCGDVYKGWIDCRTKDSTKPGHGLTVAVKRIKKEGVQGMDEWRNELKILSSFKHPNVVKLLGYCADGMHRMLVFEFVPNGSLEENLSRECSTELNWRKRIKIAKGLAQGLEYLHTMDRPVIHRDIKSANILLDKDFNAKIADFGLSRFGPQGDKSHLSTVVLGSKGYFAPEYIGTGHLTLKTDVYSLGVVFLEILSGLKAVKRYPNGRLTELAYWARPYLNNRKELNCVIDKRIIKNLDVEEANEFATIIQQCLSGDPRERPTMTQVLHSLDRLERNMDSWNLNFCNENVITKQSHHIL
;
A
#
# COMPACT_ATOMS: atom_id res chain seq x y z
N MET A 1 34.14 -33.58 40.80
CA MET A 1 32.67 -33.67 40.98
C MET A 1 32.06 -32.44 40.30
N GLY A 2 31.60 -32.63 39.08
CA GLY A 2 31.02 -31.56 38.28
C GLY A 2 29.51 -31.52 38.43
N ASN A 3 28.95 -30.37 38.67
CA ASN A 3 27.52 -30.15 38.58
C ASN A 3 27.24 -29.33 37.36
N GLY A 4 26.77 -30.00 36.31
CA GLY A 4 26.21 -29.39 35.13
C GLY A 4 24.81 -28.82 35.44
N ILE A 5 24.67 -27.52 35.30
CA ILE A 5 23.37 -26.86 35.32
C ILE A 5 22.79 -26.96 33.90
N SER A 6 21.82 -27.85 33.74
CA SER A 6 21.03 -27.98 32.52
C SER A 6 20.18 -26.73 32.33
N LYS A 7 20.39 -26.06 31.20
CA LYS A 7 19.50 -25.00 30.71
C LYS A 7 18.11 -25.60 30.43
N LEU A 8 17.18 -25.34 31.29
CA LEU A 8 15.75 -25.58 31.05
C LEU A 8 15.30 -24.75 29.86
N ASN A 9 15.07 -25.40 28.73
CA ASN A 9 14.29 -24.89 27.62
C ASN A 9 12.87 -24.65 28.13
N LEU A 10 12.53 -23.40 28.40
CA LEU A 10 11.15 -23.01 28.64
C LEU A 10 10.41 -22.98 27.30
N ASN A 11 9.99 -24.16 26.85
CA ASN A 11 8.97 -24.29 25.82
C ASN A 11 7.72 -23.58 26.31
N CYS A 12 7.28 -22.51 25.61
CA CYS A 12 6.01 -21.84 25.80
C CYS A 12 4.81 -22.71 25.37
N HIS A 13 4.80 -23.99 25.76
CA HIS A 13 3.65 -24.88 25.68
C HIS A 13 2.94 -24.98 27.02
N ILE A 14 2.59 -23.84 27.61
CA ILE A 14 1.58 -23.83 28.68
C ILE A 14 0.21 -23.81 28.02
N LYS A 15 -0.37 -25.02 27.84
CA LYS A 15 -1.82 -25.16 27.66
C LYS A 15 -2.48 -24.69 28.95
N SER A 16 -2.81 -23.41 29.03
CA SER A 16 -3.62 -22.88 30.14
C SER A 16 -5.09 -22.89 29.71
N SER A 17 -5.99 -23.00 30.68
CA SER A 17 -7.45 -22.92 30.52
C SER A 17 -7.98 -21.65 29.85
N THR A 18 -7.08 -20.69 29.55
CA THR A 18 -7.34 -19.47 28.77
C THR A 18 -7.32 -19.69 27.26
N ASP A 19 -6.79 -20.83 26.75
CA ASP A 19 -6.72 -21.08 25.30
C ASP A 19 -8.08 -21.41 24.69
N LYS A 20 -9.01 -22.04 25.43
CA LYS A 20 -10.39 -22.27 24.95
C LYS A 20 -11.14 -20.96 24.69
N SER A 21 -11.05 -20.01 25.61
CA SER A 21 -11.68 -18.69 25.43
C SER A 21 -11.06 -17.88 24.27
N ARG A 22 -9.87 -18.22 23.86
CA ARG A 22 -9.07 -17.56 22.81
C ARG A 22 -9.43 -18.09 21.43
N GLU A 23 -9.58 -19.40 21.27
CA GLU A 23 -10.10 -20.01 20.05
C GLU A 23 -11.58 -19.67 19.84
N GLU A 24 -12.40 -19.68 20.90
CA GLU A 24 -13.79 -19.21 20.90
C GLU A 24 -13.88 -17.74 20.49
N TYR A 25 -13.01 -16.86 21.01
CA TYR A 25 -12.99 -15.44 20.67
C TYR A 25 -12.61 -15.19 19.19
N LEU A 26 -11.73 -16.02 18.61
CA LEU A 26 -11.40 -15.98 17.19
C LEU A 26 -12.51 -16.66 16.34
N TYR A 27 -13.22 -17.64 16.89
CA TYR A 27 -14.37 -18.30 16.26
C TYR A 27 -15.60 -17.39 16.21
N GLU A 28 -15.84 -16.60 17.25
CA GLU A 28 -16.90 -15.56 17.30
C GLU A 28 -16.68 -14.45 16.26
N ILE A 29 -15.46 -14.27 15.73
CA ILE A 29 -15.18 -13.39 14.58
C ILE A 29 -15.62 -14.10 13.29
N ASN A 30 -16.89 -14.55 13.21
CA ASN A 30 -17.55 -15.08 12.00
C ASN A 30 -16.88 -16.31 11.33
N GLY A 31 -16.60 -17.36 12.09
CA GLY A 31 -16.10 -18.64 11.53
C GLY A 31 -14.71 -18.56 10.91
N PHE A 32 -13.91 -17.60 11.31
CA PHE A 32 -12.57 -17.39 10.81
C PHE A 32 -11.57 -18.37 11.45
N HIS A 33 -10.98 -19.23 10.64
CA HIS A 33 -9.89 -20.12 11.05
C HIS A 33 -8.56 -19.62 10.48
N PRO A 34 -7.70 -18.93 11.28
CA PRO A 34 -6.41 -18.44 10.81
C PRO A 34 -5.34 -19.55 10.68
N HIS A 35 -5.75 -20.77 10.29
CA HIS A 35 -4.88 -21.95 10.23
C HIS A 35 -3.61 -21.83 9.37
N LYS A 36 -3.48 -20.73 8.61
CA LYS A 36 -2.32 -20.43 7.75
C LYS A 36 -1.42 -19.32 8.27
N LEU A 37 -1.77 -18.68 9.40
CA LEU A 37 -1.02 -17.58 9.98
C LEU A 37 -0.30 -18.02 11.26
N ASP A 38 0.93 -17.55 11.42
CA ASP A 38 1.70 -17.80 12.65
C ASP A 38 1.11 -16.98 13.80
N HIS A 39 0.96 -17.61 14.96
CA HIS A 39 0.65 -16.91 16.20
C HIS A 39 1.92 -16.60 16.97
N TYR A 40 2.15 -15.34 17.30
CA TYR A 40 3.31 -14.87 18.07
C TYR A 40 2.89 -14.40 19.46
N CYS A 41 3.62 -14.81 20.49
CA CYS A 41 3.39 -14.25 21.82
C CYS A 41 4.02 -12.85 21.97
N TYR A 42 3.42 -12.03 22.84
CA TYR A 42 3.86 -10.65 23.11
C TYR A 42 5.35 -10.55 23.45
N LYS A 43 5.87 -11.50 24.28
CA LYS A 43 7.27 -11.51 24.70
C LYS A 43 8.22 -11.63 23.52
N VAL A 44 7.90 -12.49 22.56
CA VAL A 44 8.70 -12.67 21.32
C VAL A 44 8.69 -11.38 20.49
N LEU A 45 7.54 -10.79 20.21
CA LEU A 45 7.46 -9.58 19.41
C LEU A 45 8.12 -8.37 20.09
N LYS A 46 8.00 -8.28 21.44
CA LYS A 46 8.71 -7.27 22.21
C LYS A 46 10.23 -7.41 22.12
N ALA A 47 10.74 -8.64 22.18
CA ALA A 47 12.17 -8.92 22.03
C ALA A 47 12.65 -8.67 20.59
N ALA A 48 11.90 -9.18 19.57
CA ALA A 48 12.22 -9.06 18.15
C ALA A 48 12.33 -7.58 17.70
N THR A 49 11.53 -6.69 18.30
CA THR A 49 11.51 -5.23 18.00
C THR A 49 12.43 -4.40 18.91
N GLY A 50 13.27 -5.05 19.74
CA GLY A 50 14.13 -4.36 20.70
C GLY A 50 13.32 -3.57 21.72
N LYS A 51 12.27 -4.18 22.28
CA LYS A 51 11.31 -3.60 23.24
C LYS A 51 10.51 -2.42 22.65
N PHE A 52 10.16 -2.48 21.36
CA PHE A 52 9.51 -1.40 20.61
C PHE A 52 10.30 -0.09 20.67
N SER A 53 11.61 -0.22 20.47
CA SER A 53 12.52 0.92 20.49
C SER A 53 12.28 1.86 19.32
N ASN A 54 12.38 3.18 19.56
CA ASN A 54 12.31 4.19 18.50
C ASN A 54 13.35 4.01 17.40
N LYS A 55 14.48 3.33 17.69
CA LYS A 55 15.49 2.99 16.67
C LYS A 55 14.96 2.01 15.62
N ASN A 56 13.95 1.23 15.97
CA ASN A 56 13.30 0.25 15.10
C ASN A 56 11.92 0.71 14.63
N LEU A 57 11.52 1.95 14.92
CA LEU A 57 10.28 2.53 14.46
C LEU A 57 10.37 2.72 12.94
N ALA A 58 9.46 2.08 12.20
CA ALA A 58 9.37 2.13 10.74
C ALA A 58 8.19 2.99 10.25
N GLY A 59 7.20 3.25 11.10
CA GLY A 59 6.05 4.08 10.76
C GLY A 59 5.17 4.38 11.98
N GLN A 60 4.48 5.51 11.94
CA GLN A 60 3.50 5.90 12.96
C GLN A 60 2.19 6.31 12.29
N GLY A 61 1.08 5.84 12.82
CA GLY A 61 -0.25 6.16 12.31
C GLY A 61 -1.30 6.27 13.40
N GLY A 62 -2.51 6.65 13.01
CA GLY A 62 -3.66 6.73 13.91
C GLY A 62 -4.00 5.38 14.55
N CYS A 63 -3.92 4.31 13.78
CA CYS A 63 -4.25 2.94 14.19
C CYS A 63 -3.16 2.27 15.03
N GLY A 64 -1.90 2.72 14.94
CA GLY A 64 -0.79 2.07 15.64
C GLY A 64 0.57 2.52 15.14
N ASP A 65 1.59 1.96 15.78
CA ASP A 65 2.99 2.15 15.43
C ASP A 65 3.56 0.87 14.83
N VAL A 66 4.36 1.00 13.79
CA VAL A 66 4.99 -0.12 13.07
C VAL A 66 6.47 -0.16 13.42
N TYR A 67 6.95 -1.33 13.84
CA TYR A 67 8.34 -1.54 14.23
C TYR A 67 8.99 -2.62 13.38
N LYS A 68 10.22 -2.37 12.96
CA LYS A 68 11.08 -3.38 12.35
C LYS A 68 11.52 -4.38 13.41
N GLY A 69 11.48 -5.67 13.08
CA GLY A 69 11.88 -6.76 13.97
C GLY A 69 12.57 -7.90 13.22
N TRP A 70 13.15 -8.84 13.98
CA TRP A 70 13.85 -10.01 13.43
C TRP A 70 13.39 -11.27 14.13
N ILE A 71 12.97 -12.26 13.36
CA ILE A 71 12.36 -13.51 13.84
C ILE A 71 13.02 -14.69 13.13
N ASP A 72 13.30 -15.74 13.86
CA ASP A 72 13.72 -17.03 13.28
C ASP A 72 12.52 -17.70 12.58
N CYS A 73 12.69 -18.09 11.31
CA CYS A 73 11.59 -18.66 10.54
C CYS A 73 11.19 -20.07 10.98
N ARG A 74 12.07 -20.81 11.70
CA ARG A 74 11.80 -22.17 12.17
C ARG A 74 11.21 -22.17 13.56
N THR A 75 11.89 -21.49 14.51
CA THR A 75 11.49 -21.50 15.93
C THR A 75 10.42 -20.48 16.24
N LYS A 76 10.22 -19.48 15.35
CA LYS A 76 9.34 -18.31 15.55
C LYS A 76 9.75 -17.44 16.74
N ASP A 77 10.96 -17.61 17.26
CA ASP A 77 11.53 -16.79 18.31
C ASP A 77 12.20 -15.52 17.76
N SER A 78 12.45 -14.57 18.66
CA SER A 78 13.19 -13.35 18.32
C SER A 78 14.67 -13.68 18.05
N THR A 79 15.25 -13.00 17.05
CA THR A 79 16.67 -13.09 16.72
C THR A 79 17.38 -11.75 16.87
N LYS A 80 18.70 -11.76 16.71
CA LYS A 80 19.51 -10.52 16.68
C LYS A 80 19.22 -9.72 15.40
N PRO A 81 19.35 -8.38 15.45
CA PRO A 81 19.25 -7.52 14.27
C PRO A 81 20.10 -8.04 13.10
N GLY A 82 19.51 -8.13 11.91
CA GLY A 82 20.16 -8.62 10.70
C GLY A 82 20.19 -10.15 10.54
N HIS A 83 19.66 -10.92 11.50
CA HIS A 83 19.57 -12.37 11.42
C HIS A 83 18.11 -12.83 11.29
N GLY A 84 17.87 -13.93 10.60
CA GLY A 84 16.53 -14.46 10.35
C GLY A 84 15.70 -13.62 9.41
N LEU A 85 14.38 -13.72 9.55
CA LEU A 85 13.42 -12.98 8.73
C LEU A 85 13.20 -11.59 9.32
N THR A 86 13.42 -10.56 8.48
CA THR A 86 13.03 -9.19 8.84
C THR A 86 11.53 -9.02 8.68
N VAL A 87 10.87 -8.53 9.73
CA VAL A 87 9.41 -8.36 9.79
C VAL A 87 9.05 -6.92 10.17
N ALA A 88 7.82 -6.52 9.81
CA ALA A 88 7.18 -5.31 10.29
C ALA A 88 6.09 -5.70 11.31
N VAL A 89 6.19 -5.18 12.54
CA VAL A 89 5.25 -5.45 13.63
C VAL A 89 4.40 -4.21 13.86
N LYS A 90 3.13 -4.23 13.41
CA LYS A 90 2.15 -3.18 13.64
C LYS A 90 1.52 -3.41 15.02
N ARG A 91 1.83 -2.53 15.96
CA ARG A 91 1.31 -2.54 17.32
C ARG A 91 0.13 -1.58 17.43
N ILE A 92 -1.06 -2.11 17.65
CA ILE A 92 -2.27 -1.29 17.80
C ILE A 92 -2.22 -0.47 19.09
N LYS A 93 -2.61 0.79 19.03
CA LYS A 93 -2.75 1.65 20.21
C LYS A 93 -3.87 1.10 21.10
N LYS A 94 -3.61 1.04 22.41
CA LYS A 94 -4.53 0.40 23.38
C LYS A 94 -5.86 1.14 23.55
N GLU A 95 -5.92 2.41 23.14
CA GLU A 95 -7.05 3.28 23.39
C GLU A 95 -8.00 3.30 22.18
N GLY A 96 -9.23 2.80 22.40
CA GLY A 96 -10.36 2.94 21.48
C GLY A 96 -10.86 1.65 20.84
N VAL A 97 -12.17 1.57 20.70
CA VAL A 97 -12.90 0.50 19.99
C VAL A 97 -12.46 0.43 18.53
N GLN A 98 -12.19 1.56 17.91
CA GLN A 98 -11.82 1.68 16.50
C GLN A 98 -10.56 0.88 16.16
N GLY A 99 -9.48 1.00 16.94
CA GLY A 99 -8.23 0.27 16.66
C GLY A 99 -8.38 -1.25 16.74
N MET A 100 -9.27 -1.74 17.62
CA MET A 100 -9.59 -3.16 17.73
C MET A 100 -10.35 -3.66 16.50
N ASP A 101 -11.31 -2.89 16.02
CA ASP A 101 -12.10 -3.24 14.83
C ASP A 101 -11.24 -3.21 13.56
N GLU A 102 -10.32 -2.25 13.44
CA GLU A 102 -9.34 -2.20 12.35
C GLU A 102 -8.40 -3.41 12.38
N TRP A 103 -7.88 -3.79 13.56
CA TRP A 103 -7.04 -4.98 13.72
C TRP A 103 -7.76 -6.26 13.28
N ARG A 104 -9.01 -6.46 13.73
CA ARG A 104 -9.83 -7.61 13.34
C ARG A 104 -10.10 -7.64 11.84
N ASN A 105 -10.43 -6.49 11.29
CA ASN A 105 -10.75 -6.34 9.88
C ASN A 105 -9.54 -6.62 8.99
N GLU A 106 -8.39 -6.05 9.32
CA GLU A 106 -7.12 -6.27 8.60
C GLU A 106 -6.69 -7.75 8.66
N LEU A 107 -6.77 -8.36 9.84
CA LEU A 107 -6.51 -9.79 10.03
C LEU A 107 -7.43 -10.64 9.16
N LYS A 108 -8.75 -10.38 9.18
CA LYS A 108 -9.76 -11.11 8.43
C LYS A 108 -9.55 -11.01 6.91
N ILE A 109 -9.31 -9.81 6.41
CA ILE A 109 -9.17 -9.56 4.97
C ILE A 109 -7.87 -10.16 4.46
N LEU A 110 -6.73 -9.83 5.07
CA LEU A 110 -5.41 -10.26 4.58
C LEU A 110 -5.13 -11.75 4.74
N SER A 111 -5.84 -12.45 5.62
CA SER A 111 -5.72 -13.90 5.71
C SER A 111 -6.41 -14.65 4.57
N SER A 112 -7.32 -13.99 3.84
CA SER A 112 -8.14 -14.62 2.81
C SER A 112 -7.42 -14.74 1.46
N PHE A 113 -6.32 -14.00 1.24
CA PHE A 113 -5.64 -13.96 -0.06
C PHE A 113 -4.16 -13.62 0.03
N LYS A 114 -3.45 -13.82 -1.10
CA LYS A 114 -2.05 -13.42 -1.29
C LYS A 114 -1.87 -12.89 -2.70
N HIS A 115 -1.22 -11.74 -2.84
CA HIS A 115 -0.89 -11.15 -4.13
C HIS A 115 0.48 -10.44 -4.05
N PRO A 116 1.32 -10.43 -5.09
CA PRO A 116 2.64 -9.79 -5.07
C PRO A 116 2.58 -8.29 -4.79
N ASN A 117 1.51 -7.61 -5.22
CA ASN A 117 1.30 -6.18 -5.01
C ASN A 117 0.41 -5.85 -3.79
N VAL A 118 0.24 -6.80 -2.87
CA VAL A 118 -0.38 -6.60 -1.55
C VAL A 118 0.60 -7.04 -0.48
N VAL A 119 0.71 -6.28 0.61
CA VAL A 119 1.56 -6.61 1.74
C VAL A 119 1.17 -7.98 2.32
N LYS A 120 2.17 -8.84 2.56
CA LYS A 120 1.94 -10.18 3.07
C LYS A 120 1.82 -10.18 4.59
N LEU A 121 0.66 -10.59 5.10
CA LEU A 121 0.49 -10.89 6.52
C LEU A 121 1.15 -12.24 6.82
N LEU A 122 2.03 -12.27 7.82
CA LEU A 122 2.76 -13.46 8.27
C LEU A 122 2.12 -14.07 9.52
N GLY A 123 1.59 -13.23 10.40
CA GLY A 123 0.99 -13.68 11.63
C GLY A 123 0.44 -12.56 12.48
N TYR A 124 0.04 -12.91 13.70
CA TYR A 124 -0.60 -11.99 14.62
C TYR A 124 -0.24 -12.29 16.08
N CYS A 125 -0.51 -11.32 16.97
CA CYS A 125 -0.50 -11.48 18.41
C CYS A 125 -1.83 -11.02 19.00
N ALA A 126 -2.39 -11.86 19.90
CA ALA A 126 -3.62 -11.59 20.62
C ALA A 126 -3.49 -11.87 22.13
N ASP A 127 -2.32 -11.57 22.74
CA ASP A 127 -2.02 -11.86 24.14
C ASP A 127 -2.58 -10.79 25.08
N GLY A 128 -3.48 -11.17 25.97
CA GLY A 128 -4.14 -10.26 26.91
C GLY A 128 -4.71 -9.03 26.18
N MET A 129 -4.27 -7.85 26.55
CA MET A 129 -4.68 -6.58 25.92
C MET A 129 -3.83 -6.21 24.69
N HIS A 130 -2.83 -7.02 24.32
CA HIS A 130 -1.95 -6.70 23.20
C HIS A 130 -2.50 -7.23 21.89
N ARG A 131 -2.60 -6.34 20.89
CA ARG A 131 -3.02 -6.65 19.52
C ARG A 131 -1.96 -6.17 18.58
N MET A 132 -1.39 -7.11 17.80
CA MET A 132 -0.36 -6.81 16.81
C MET A 132 -0.57 -7.63 15.56
N LEU A 133 -0.12 -7.10 14.44
CA LEU A 133 -0.03 -7.80 13.17
C LEU A 133 1.43 -7.86 12.75
N VAL A 134 1.84 -9.00 12.19
CA VAL A 134 3.22 -9.25 11.74
C VAL A 134 3.21 -9.40 10.23
N PHE A 135 3.88 -8.50 9.54
CA PHE A 135 3.97 -8.44 8.08
C PHE A 135 5.38 -8.73 7.59
N GLU A 136 5.50 -9.04 6.30
CA GLU A 136 6.78 -8.91 5.61
C GLU A 136 7.32 -7.49 5.77
N PHE A 137 8.64 -7.34 5.92
CA PHE A 137 9.25 -6.00 5.94
C PHE A 137 9.50 -5.52 4.53
N VAL A 138 8.98 -4.33 4.19
CA VAL A 138 9.12 -3.70 2.87
C VAL A 138 10.15 -2.57 2.99
N PRO A 139 11.35 -2.69 2.36
CA PRO A 139 12.53 -1.93 2.78
C PRO A 139 12.58 -0.48 2.31
N ASN A 140 11.92 -0.11 1.19
CA ASN A 140 12.02 1.23 0.64
C ASN A 140 10.94 2.20 1.16
N GLY A 141 10.21 1.83 2.23
CA GLY A 141 9.20 2.69 2.83
C GLY A 141 8.00 2.96 1.94
N SER A 142 7.32 4.07 2.15
CA SER A 142 6.11 4.45 1.41
C SER A 142 6.41 5.21 0.11
N LEU A 143 5.45 5.18 -0.81
CA LEU A 143 5.49 5.98 -2.03
C LEU A 143 5.51 7.49 -1.69
N GLU A 144 4.77 7.92 -0.65
CA GLU A 144 4.77 9.32 -0.20
C GLU A 144 6.18 9.80 0.17
N GLU A 145 6.94 8.98 0.93
CA GLU A 145 8.32 9.29 1.30
C GLU A 145 9.23 9.35 0.08
N ASN A 146 9.09 8.42 -0.86
CA ASN A 146 9.90 8.36 -2.07
C ASN A 146 9.57 9.45 -3.11
N LEU A 147 8.36 9.99 -3.10
CA LEU A 147 7.99 11.16 -3.92
C LEU A 147 8.42 12.48 -3.28
N SER A 148 8.74 12.50 -1.99
CA SER A 148 9.22 13.70 -1.29
C SER A 148 10.49 14.24 -1.94
N ARG A 149 10.65 15.56 -1.92
CA ARG A 149 11.85 16.24 -2.42
C ARG A 149 13.09 15.99 -1.54
N GLU A 150 12.88 15.53 -0.32
CA GLU A 150 13.94 15.21 0.63
C GLU A 150 14.52 13.81 0.43
N CYS A 151 13.88 13.00 -0.41
CA CYS A 151 14.35 11.63 -0.70
C CYS A 151 15.59 11.68 -1.60
N SER A 152 16.65 10.98 -1.19
CA SER A 152 17.88 10.84 -1.98
C SER A 152 17.73 9.91 -3.18
N THR A 153 16.72 9.02 -3.18
CA THR A 153 16.46 8.08 -4.26
C THR A 153 15.49 8.69 -5.25
N GLU A 154 15.99 9.07 -6.42
CA GLU A 154 15.13 9.64 -7.46
C GLU A 154 14.31 8.55 -8.16
N LEU A 155 12.98 8.69 -8.09
CA LEU A 155 12.05 7.90 -8.89
C LEU A 155 11.96 8.50 -10.29
N ASN A 156 12.72 7.94 -11.24
CA ASN A 156 12.61 8.29 -12.67
C ASN A 156 11.23 7.85 -13.22
N TRP A 157 10.89 8.34 -14.42
CA TRP A 157 9.58 8.08 -15.03
C TRP A 157 9.25 6.60 -15.15
N ARG A 158 10.16 5.77 -15.65
CA ARG A 158 9.97 4.32 -15.82
C ARG A 158 9.65 3.63 -14.48
N LYS A 159 10.35 3.97 -13.40
CA LYS A 159 10.01 3.46 -12.05
C LYS A 159 8.64 3.91 -11.60
N ARG A 160 8.24 5.15 -11.91
CA ARG A 160 6.92 5.69 -11.57
C ARG A 160 5.80 4.93 -12.26
N ILE A 161 5.94 4.62 -13.55
CA ILE A 161 4.96 3.81 -14.30
C ILE A 161 4.93 2.36 -13.79
N LYS A 162 6.08 1.76 -13.49
CA LYS A 162 6.16 0.44 -12.85
C LYS A 162 5.38 0.40 -11.52
N ILE A 163 5.54 1.42 -10.67
CA ILE A 163 4.82 1.55 -9.40
C ILE A 163 3.31 1.70 -9.65
N ALA A 164 2.90 2.57 -10.58
CA ALA A 164 1.50 2.77 -10.94
C ALA A 164 0.86 1.47 -11.45
N LYS A 165 1.56 0.71 -12.30
CA LYS A 165 1.11 -0.59 -12.80
C LYS A 165 0.96 -1.62 -11.68
N GLY A 166 1.96 -1.77 -10.81
CA GLY A 166 1.90 -2.69 -9.67
C GLY A 166 0.75 -2.37 -8.71
N LEU A 167 0.51 -1.07 -8.45
CA LEU A 167 -0.64 -0.63 -7.66
C LEU A 167 -1.97 -1.00 -8.34
N ALA A 168 -2.08 -0.77 -9.66
CA ALA A 168 -3.28 -1.14 -10.42
C ALA A 168 -3.51 -2.66 -10.42
N GLN A 169 -2.46 -3.48 -10.54
CA GLN A 169 -2.54 -4.95 -10.46
C GLN A 169 -3.05 -5.41 -9.08
N GLY A 170 -2.53 -4.84 -8.00
CA GLY A 170 -2.98 -5.16 -6.65
C GLY A 170 -4.45 -4.81 -6.45
N LEU A 171 -4.88 -3.65 -6.94
CA LEU A 171 -6.25 -3.19 -6.78
C LEU A 171 -7.23 -3.93 -7.71
N GLU A 172 -6.80 -4.27 -8.94
CA GLU A 172 -7.60 -5.13 -9.84
C GLU A 172 -7.87 -6.49 -9.19
N TYR A 173 -6.82 -7.13 -8.65
CA TYR A 173 -6.98 -8.39 -7.94
C TYR A 173 -8.03 -8.30 -6.83
N LEU A 174 -7.98 -7.25 -5.99
CA LEU A 174 -8.96 -7.05 -4.91
C LEU A 174 -10.38 -6.85 -5.43
N HIS A 175 -10.54 -6.15 -6.55
CA HIS A 175 -11.83 -5.81 -7.15
C HIS A 175 -12.47 -6.95 -7.96
N THR A 176 -11.67 -7.92 -8.42
CA THR A 176 -12.13 -9.04 -9.27
C THR A 176 -12.25 -10.37 -8.52
N MET A 177 -12.01 -10.38 -7.21
CA MET A 177 -12.24 -11.57 -6.36
C MET A 177 -13.74 -11.94 -6.37
N ASP A 178 -14.06 -13.22 -6.13
CA ASP A 178 -15.45 -13.70 -5.97
C ASP A 178 -16.24 -12.86 -4.96
N ARG A 179 -15.55 -12.42 -3.93
CA ARG A 179 -16.04 -11.43 -2.97
C ARG A 179 -15.11 -10.20 -3.01
N PRO A 180 -15.45 -9.19 -3.83
CA PRO A 180 -14.60 -8.02 -4.02
C PRO A 180 -14.26 -7.32 -2.71
N VAL A 181 -13.05 -6.77 -2.62
CA VAL A 181 -12.60 -5.98 -1.48
C VAL A 181 -12.44 -4.53 -1.90
N ILE A 182 -13.09 -3.62 -1.18
CA ILE A 182 -12.90 -2.17 -1.29
C ILE A 182 -11.88 -1.75 -0.23
N HIS A 183 -10.77 -1.17 -0.64
CA HIS A 183 -9.68 -0.79 0.28
C HIS A 183 -10.06 0.42 1.15
N ARG A 184 -10.73 1.42 0.55
CA ARG A 184 -11.29 2.60 1.22
C ARG A 184 -10.26 3.65 1.70
N ASP A 185 -8.97 3.32 1.78
CA ASP A 185 -7.90 4.26 2.17
C ASP A 185 -6.67 4.14 1.26
N ILE A 186 -6.90 4.08 -0.07
CA ILE A 186 -5.82 4.15 -1.07
C ILE A 186 -5.20 5.54 -1.03
N LYS A 187 -3.91 5.60 -0.69
CA LYS A 187 -3.10 6.83 -0.62
C LYS A 187 -1.62 6.49 -0.74
N SER A 188 -0.80 7.44 -1.15
CA SER A 188 0.66 7.24 -1.32
C SER A 188 1.38 6.76 -0.06
N ALA A 189 0.92 7.14 1.13
CA ALA A 189 1.45 6.66 2.41
C ALA A 189 1.17 5.17 2.68
N ASN A 190 0.10 4.60 2.08
CA ASN A 190 -0.27 3.18 2.22
C ASN A 190 0.25 2.30 1.07
N ILE A 191 1.06 2.85 0.17
CA ILE A 191 1.74 2.11 -0.90
C ILE A 191 3.20 1.97 -0.51
N LEU A 192 3.61 0.75 -0.17
CA LEU A 192 4.98 0.44 0.20
C LEU A 192 5.77 -0.03 -1.03
N LEU A 193 7.07 0.24 -1.04
CA LEU A 193 7.96 -0.13 -2.13
C LEU A 193 8.96 -1.19 -1.67
N ASP A 194 8.99 -2.32 -2.37
CA ASP A 194 9.97 -3.37 -2.09
C ASP A 194 11.38 -2.98 -2.60
N LYS A 195 12.37 -3.85 -2.39
CA LYS A 195 13.77 -3.61 -2.79
C LYS A 195 13.93 -3.30 -4.29
N ASP A 196 13.03 -3.79 -5.13
CA ASP A 196 13.03 -3.62 -6.58
C ASP A 196 12.04 -2.54 -7.05
N PHE A 197 11.51 -1.73 -6.11
CA PHE A 197 10.49 -0.71 -6.32
C PHE A 197 9.17 -1.26 -6.87
N ASN A 198 8.80 -2.52 -6.57
CA ASN A 198 7.46 -3.00 -6.81
C ASN A 198 6.52 -2.46 -5.73
N ALA A 199 5.34 -1.99 -6.15
CA ALA A 199 4.34 -1.47 -5.24
C ALA A 199 3.63 -2.59 -4.47
N LYS A 200 3.38 -2.36 -3.17
CA LYS A 200 2.59 -3.23 -2.30
C LYS A 200 1.56 -2.39 -1.54
N ILE A 201 0.28 -2.70 -1.74
CA ILE A 201 -0.83 -2.06 -1.02
C ILE A 201 -0.79 -2.54 0.44
N ALA A 202 -0.87 -1.61 1.38
CA ALA A 202 -0.82 -1.86 2.82
C ALA A 202 -1.98 -1.15 3.55
N ASP A 203 -2.17 -1.49 4.83
CA ASP A 203 -3.15 -0.90 5.76
C ASP A 203 -4.61 -1.16 5.38
N PHE A 204 -5.07 -2.40 5.59
CA PHE A 204 -6.43 -2.86 5.30
C PHE A 204 -7.43 -2.64 6.46
N GLY A 205 -7.08 -1.87 7.47
CA GLY A 205 -7.91 -1.64 8.65
C GLY A 205 -9.31 -1.09 8.33
N LEU A 206 -9.42 -0.21 7.33
CA LEU A 206 -10.69 0.39 6.91
C LEU A 206 -11.38 -0.37 5.77
N SER A 207 -10.77 -1.39 5.21
CA SER A 207 -11.28 -2.12 4.04
C SER A 207 -12.61 -2.81 4.32
N ARG A 208 -13.40 -3.05 3.28
CA ARG A 208 -14.68 -3.76 3.37
C ARG A 208 -14.83 -4.73 2.20
N PHE A 209 -15.48 -5.86 2.46
CA PHE A 209 -16.01 -6.64 1.36
C PHE A 209 -17.10 -5.85 0.64
N GLY A 210 -17.07 -5.87 -0.67
CA GLY A 210 -18.04 -5.17 -1.52
C GLY A 210 -19.49 -5.64 -1.31
N PRO A 211 -20.43 -4.94 -1.93
CA PRO A 211 -21.84 -5.30 -1.85
C PRO A 211 -22.09 -6.69 -2.44
N GLN A 212 -23.08 -7.39 -1.91
CA GLN A 212 -23.49 -8.72 -2.35
C GLN A 212 -24.96 -8.71 -2.80
N GLY A 213 -25.31 -9.64 -3.70
CA GLY A 213 -26.64 -9.72 -4.31
C GLY A 213 -26.94 -8.46 -5.12
N ASP A 214 -28.18 -7.96 -5.02
CA ASP A 214 -28.67 -6.81 -5.80
C ASP A 214 -28.23 -5.44 -5.26
N LYS A 215 -27.35 -5.41 -4.26
CA LYS A 215 -26.85 -4.16 -3.68
C LYS A 215 -25.79 -3.53 -4.56
N SER A 216 -25.97 -2.26 -4.94
CA SER A 216 -25.03 -1.48 -5.74
C SER A 216 -23.90 -0.83 -4.92
N HIS A 217 -24.07 -0.66 -3.61
CA HIS A 217 -23.14 0.04 -2.70
C HIS A 217 -23.27 -0.44 -1.25
N LEU A 218 -22.33 0.00 -0.42
CA LEU A 218 -22.41 -0.10 1.04
C LEU A 218 -22.64 1.30 1.62
N SER A 219 -23.74 1.48 2.36
CA SER A 219 -23.96 2.73 3.12
C SER A 219 -23.15 2.70 4.41
N THR A 220 -22.26 3.68 4.61
CA THR A 220 -21.36 3.70 5.75
C THR A 220 -20.91 5.13 6.08
N VAL A 221 -20.44 5.34 7.31
CA VAL A 221 -19.78 6.59 7.70
C VAL A 221 -18.58 6.83 6.79
N VAL A 222 -18.34 8.06 6.36
CA VAL A 222 -17.20 8.44 5.52
C VAL A 222 -15.91 8.31 6.35
N LEU A 223 -15.04 7.40 5.96
CA LEU A 223 -13.73 7.16 6.56
C LEU A 223 -12.67 7.08 5.46
N GLY A 224 -11.43 7.39 5.80
CA GLY A 224 -10.28 7.43 4.89
C GLY A 224 -9.47 8.71 5.05
N SER A 225 -8.68 9.07 4.06
CA SER A 225 -7.74 10.18 4.12
C SER A 225 -8.19 11.37 3.27
N LYS A 226 -8.12 12.58 3.85
CA LYS A 226 -8.48 13.83 3.16
C LYS A 226 -7.61 14.02 1.91
N GLY A 227 -8.25 14.48 0.83
CA GLY A 227 -7.61 14.69 -0.47
C GLY A 227 -7.72 13.48 -1.41
N TYR A 228 -8.13 12.30 -0.90
CA TYR A 228 -8.32 11.07 -1.69
C TYR A 228 -9.79 10.65 -1.80
N PHE A 229 -10.68 11.34 -1.09
CA PHE A 229 -12.11 11.01 -1.09
C PHE A 229 -12.77 11.25 -2.44
N ALA A 230 -13.51 10.27 -2.92
CA ALA A 230 -14.40 10.44 -4.05
C ALA A 230 -15.57 11.38 -3.68
N PRO A 231 -15.97 12.32 -4.58
CA PRO A 231 -16.99 13.35 -4.28
C PRO A 231 -18.33 12.74 -3.85
N GLU A 232 -18.80 11.70 -4.55
CA GLU A 232 -20.06 11.01 -4.23
C GLU A 232 -20.02 10.31 -2.87
N TYR A 233 -18.84 9.80 -2.50
CA TYR A 233 -18.68 9.12 -1.21
C TYR A 233 -18.80 10.12 -0.05
N ILE A 234 -18.23 11.34 -0.19
CA ILE A 234 -18.41 12.42 0.80
C ILE A 234 -19.88 12.81 0.88
N GLY A 235 -20.56 12.95 -0.27
CA GLY A 235 -21.92 13.46 -0.34
C GLY A 235 -23.00 12.49 0.13
N THR A 236 -22.78 11.19 -0.06
CA THR A 236 -23.83 10.17 0.13
C THR A 236 -23.49 9.08 1.14
N GLY A 237 -22.21 8.89 1.49
CA GLY A 237 -21.75 7.74 2.28
C GLY A 237 -21.79 6.41 1.50
N HIS A 238 -22.03 6.42 0.19
CA HIS A 238 -22.11 5.23 -0.66
C HIS A 238 -20.70 4.77 -1.05
N LEU A 239 -20.25 3.70 -0.46
CA LEU A 239 -18.95 3.09 -0.72
C LEU A 239 -19.08 2.04 -1.84
N THR A 240 -18.26 2.18 -2.90
CA THR A 240 -18.22 1.27 -4.05
C THR A 240 -16.78 1.00 -4.48
N LEU A 241 -16.55 0.07 -5.39
CA LEU A 241 -15.23 -0.15 -6.03
C LEU A 241 -14.73 1.13 -6.74
N LYS A 242 -15.64 1.95 -7.27
CA LYS A 242 -15.30 3.21 -7.96
C LYS A 242 -14.76 4.29 -7.01
N THR A 243 -14.99 4.15 -5.70
CA THR A 243 -14.38 4.98 -4.66
C THR A 243 -12.86 4.79 -4.63
N ASP A 244 -12.39 3.54 -4.67
CA ASP A 244 -10.95 3.22 -4.74
C ASP A 244 -10.32 3.71 -6.07
N VAL A 245 -11.06 3.62 -7.19
CA VAL A 245 -10.59 4.10 -8.49
C VAL A 245 -10.32 5.61 -8.47
N TYR A 246 -11.17 6.39 -7.80
CA TYR A 246 -10.93 7.82 -7.62
C TYR A 246 -9.67 8.07 -6.78
N SER A 247 -9.54 7.39 -5.64
CA SER A 247 -8.36 7.50 -4.78
C SER A 247 -7.07 7.11 -5.51
N LEU A 248 -7.12 6.07 -6.36
CA LEU A 248 -6.04 5.68 -7.26
C LEU A 248 -5.67 6.81 -8.23
N GLY A 249 -6.68 7.48 -8.82
CA GLY A 249 -6.46 8.65 -9.68
C GLY A 249 -5.69 9.76 -8.98
N VAL A 250 -5.97 10.00 -7.69
CA VAL A 250 -5.20 10.96 -6.87
C VAL A 250 -3.75 10.49 -6.66
N VAL A 251 -3.52 9.21 -6.35
CA VAL A 251 -2.16 8.65 -6.22
C VAL A 251 -1.40 8.75 -7.54
N PHE A 252 -2.03 8.48 -8.67
CA PHE A 252 -1.41 8.64 -9.99
C PHE A 252 -1.04 10.11 -10.26
N LEU A 253 -1.85 11.04 -9.79
CA LEU A 253 -1.54 12.46 -9.90
C LEU A 253 -0.35 12.85 -9.00
N GLU A 254 -0.21 12.26 -7.81
CA GLU A 254 1.01 12.40 -6.98
C GLU A 254 2.24 11.83 -7.69
N ILE A 255 2.11 10.67 -8.34
CA ILE A 255 3.17 10.03 -9.14
C ILE A 255 3.63 10.95 -10.28
N LEU A 256 2.69 11.59 -11.00
CA LEU A 256 3.00 12.49 -12.11
C LEU A 256 3.65 13.78 -11.62
N SER A 257 3.09 14.38 -10.57
CA SER A 257 3.44 15.74 -10.13
C SER A 257 4.53 15.82 -9.07
N GLY A 258 4.76 14.73 -8.32
CA GLY A 258 5.62 14.76 -7.13
C GLY A 258 5.07 15.65 -6.01
N LEU A 259 3.79 16.01 -6.06
CA LEU A 259 3.11 16.85 -5.08
C LEU A 259 2.23 16.01 -4.17
N LYS A 260 2.01 16.46 -2.93
CA LYS A 260 1.10 15.81 -1.98
C LYS A 260 -0.36 16.07 -2.35
N ALA A 261 -1.24 15.10 -2.09
CA ALA A 261 -2.69 15.18 -2.35
C ALA A 261 -3.36 16.40 -1.70
N VAL A 262 -2.82 16.86 -0.57
CA VAL A 262 -3.30 18.09 0.11
C VAL A 262 -2.12 19.01 0.40
N LYS A 263 -2.22 20.27 -0.02
CA LYS A 263 -1.29 21.34 0.32
C LYS A 263 -1.92 22.27 1.36
N ARG A 264 -1.21 22.45 2.48
CA ARG A 264 -1.57 23.44 3.50
C ARG A 264 -0.73 24.70 3.30
N TYR A 265 -1.38 25.86 3.21
CA TYR A 265 -0.74 27.16 3.16
C TYR A 265 -0.55 27.75 4.58
N PRO A 266 0.38 28.71 4.79
CA PRO A 266 0.60 29.36 6.09
C PRO A 266 -0.65 30.02 6.69
N ASN A 267 -1.57 30.52 5.85
CA ASN A 267 -2.86 31.10 6.25
C ASN A 267 -3.91 30.06 6.63
N GLY A 268 -3.54 28.77 6.75
CA GLY A 268 -4.46 27.66 7.07
C GLY A 268 -5.30 27.13 5.91
N ARG A 269 -5.28 27.79 4.74
CA ARG A 269 -6.00 27.31 3.54
C ARG A 269 -5.46 25.95 3.10
N LEU A 270 -6.37 25.05 2.77
CA LEU A 270 -6.07 23.75 2.18
C LEU A 270 -6.45 23.75 0.71
N THR A 271 -5.62 23.20 -0.13
CA THR A 271 -5.91 22.96 -1.55
C THR A 271 -5.66 21.51 -1.86
N GLU A 272 -6.64 20.84 -2.45
CA GLU A 272 -6.55 19.46 -2.89
C GLU A 272 -5.94 19.40 -4.28
N LEU A 273 -4.99 18.47 -4.47
CA LEU A 273 -4.22 18.31 -5.70
C LEU A 273 -5.13 18.01 -6.90
N ALA A 274 -6.12 17.12 -6.71
CA ALA A 274 -7.08 16.75 -7.76
C ALA A 274 -7.89 17.96 -8.27
N TYR A 275 -8.30 18.83 -7.36
CA TYR A 275 -9.02 20.06 -7.73
C TYR A 275 -8.13 21.06 -8.48
N TRP A 276 -6.90 21.27 -7.97
CA TRP A 276 -5.93 22.18 -8.58
C TRP A 276 -5.48 21.73 -9.97
N ALA A 277 -5.22 20.42 -10.16
CA ALA A 277 -4.64 19.90 -11.39
C ALA A 277 -5.66 19.74 -12.53
N ARG A 278 -6.96 19.65 -12.22
CA ARG A 278 -8.03 19.36 -13.20
C ARG A 278 -7.99 20.20 -14.48
N PRO A 279 -7.82 21.55 -14.45
CA PRO A 279 -7.75 22.36 -15.66
C PRO A 279 -6.58 21.97 -16.57
N TYR A 280 -5.42 21.66 -15.96
CA TYR A 280 -4.18 21.37 -16.66
C TYR A 280 -4.16 19.97 -17.28
N LEU A 281 -4.81 18.98 -16.63
CA LEU A 281 -4.94 17.62 -17.18
C LEU A 281 -5.74 17.59 -18.49
N ASN A 282 -6.67 18.53 -18.68
CA ASN A 282 -7.50 18.63 -19.88
C ASN A 282 -6.81 19.36 -21.04
N ASN A 283 -5.67 20.00 -20.80
CA ASN A 283 -4.97 20.82 -21.77
C ASN A 283 -3.53 20.31 -21.98
N ARG A 284 -3.30 19.61 -23.11
CA ARG A 284 -1.97 19.08 -23.46
C ARG A 284 -0.86 20.13 -23.41
N LYS A 285 -1.16 21.41 -23.75
CA LYS A 285 -0.16 22.49 -23.74
C LYS A 285 0.22 22.92 -22.31
N GLU A 286 -0.68 22.73 -21.35
CA GLU A 286 -0.51 23.18 -19.98
C GLU A 286 -0.14 22.01 -19.03
N LEU A 287 -0.15 20.77 -19.51
CA LEU A 287 0.18 19.59 -18.71
C LEU A 287 1.56 19.71 -18.01
N ASN A 288 2.51 20.39 -18.65
CA ASN A 288 3.84 20.67 -18.07
C ASN A 288 3.78 21.45 -16.74
N CYS A 289 2.68 22.16 -16.45
CA CYS A 289 2.48 22.85 -15.17
C CYS A 289 2.29 21.86 -14.00
N VAL A 290 1.83 20.66 -14.31
CA VAL A 290 1.55 19.60 -13.32
C VAL A 290 2.72 18.64 -13.17
N ILE A 291 3.48 18.39 -14.23
CA ILE A 291 4.56 17.39 -14.25
C ILE A 291 5.68 17.79 -13.28
N ASP A 292 6.16 16.80 -12.52
CA ASP A 292 7.32 16.94 -11.64
C ASP A 292 8.57 17.35 -12.45
N LYS A 293 9.18 18.46 -12.08
CA LYS A 293 10.36 18.99 -12.76
C LYS A 293 11.56 18.02 -12.75
N ARG A 294 11.60 17.09 -11.80
CA ARG A 294 12.67 16.07 -11.72
C ARG A 294 12.64 15.07 -12.85
N ILE A 295 11.47 14.80 -13.43
CA ILE A 295 11.30 13.81 -14.51
C ILE A 295 11.10 14.44 -15.89
N ILE A 296 10.80 15.72 -15.97
CA ILE A 296 10.39 16.40 -17.23
C ILE A 296 11.40 16.28 -18.35
N LYS A 297 12.70 16.20 -18.03
CA LYS A 297 13.78 16.11 -19.04
C LYS A 297 13.85 14.75 -19.74
N ASN A 298 13.35 13.70 -19.07
CA ASN A 298 13.43 12.30 -19.53
C ASN A 298 12.04 11.70 -19.77
N LEU A 299 11.04 12.55 -19.88
CA LEU A 299 9.64 12.18 -20.07
C LEU A 299 9.22 12.51 -21.47
N ASP A 300 8.74 11.52 -22.22
CA ASP A 300 8.09 11.74 -23.50
C ASP A 300 6.72 12.41 -23.31
N VAL A 301 6.41 13.37 -24.19
CA VAL A 301 5.17 14.17 -24.08
C VAL A 301 3.92 13.30 -24.31
N GLU A 302 3.98 12.34 -25.23
CA GLU A 302 2.84 11.46 -25.49
C GLU A 302 2.61 10.48 -24.35
N GLU A 303 3.68 9.93 -23.74
CA GLU A 303 3.59 9.11 -22.53
C GLU A 303 2.95 9.88 -21.35
N ALA A 304 3.35 11.15 -21.19
CA ALA A 304 2.75 12.02 -20.17
C ALA A 304 1.26 12.27 -20.45
N ASN A 305 0.88 12.52 -21.70
CA ASN A 305 -0.52 12.72 -22.09
C ASN A 305 -1.37 11.46 -21.92
N GLU A 306 -0.83 10.28 -22.28
CA GLU A 306 -1.53 9.01 -22.03
C GLU A 306 -1.77 8.77 -20.56
N PHE A 307 -0.75 9.00 -19.71
CA PHE A 307 -0.90 8.84 -18.26
C PHE A 307 -1.87 9.88 -17.67
N ALA A 308 -1.81 11.13 -18.11
CA ALA A 308 -2.76 12.19 -17.71
C ALA A 308 -4.21 11.82 -18.08
N THR A 309 -4.41 11.19 -19.24
CA THR A 309 -5.73 10.69 -19.65
C THR A 309 -6.27 9.62 -18.70
N ILE A 310 -5.42 8.68 -18.28
CA ILE A 310 -5.80 7.65 -17.27
C ILE A 310 -6.18 8.32 -15.95
N ILE A 311 -5.38 9.28 -15.49
CA ILE A 311 -5.65 10.06 -14.27
C ILE A 311 -7.01 10.75 -14.36
N GLN A 312 -7.28 11.44 -15.47
CA GLN A 312 -8.51 12.19 -15.71
C GLN A 312 -9.74 11.28 -15.66
N GLN A 313 -9.68 10.12 -16.31
CA GLN A 313 -10.76 9.12 -16.28
C GLN A 313 -11.02 8.62 -14.85
N CYS A 314 -9.97 8.32 -14.09
CA CYS A 314 -10.11 7.90 -12.68
C CYS A 314 -10.72 8.99 -11.80
N LEU A 315 -10.43 10.27 -12.07
CA LEU A 315 -10.89 11.42 -11.31
C LEU A 315 -12.25 11.98 -11.80
N SER A 316 -12.99 11.27 -12.70
CA SER A 316 -14.33 11.70 -13.10
C SER A 316 -15.24 11.93 -11.88
N GLY A 317 -16.02 13.01 -11.93
CA GLY A 317 -17.01 13.35 -10.90
C GLY A 317 -18.14 12.32 -10.82
N ASP A 318 -18.53 11.73 -11.96
CA ASP A 318 -19.51 10.64 -12.02
C ASP A 318 -18.81 9.30 -11.86
N PRO A 319 -19.11 8.51 -10.81
CA PRO A 319 -18.49 7.21 -10.60
C PRO A 319 -18.75 6.22 -11.74
N ARG A 320 -19.84 6.39 -12.51
CA ARG A 320 -20.17 5.51 -13.65
C ARG A 320 -19.21 5.69 -14.81
N GLU A 321 -18.65 6.89 -14.98
CA GLU A 321 -17.68 7.21 -16.04
C GLU A 321 -16.26 6.73 -15.69
N ARG A 322 -15.95 6.49 -14.40
CA ARG A 322 -14.64 5.97 -14.02
C ARG A 322 -14.43 4.57 -14.59
N PRO A 323 -13.22 4.24 -15.08
CA PRO A 323 -12.91 2.91 -15.59
C PRO A 323 -13.02 1.85 -14.48
N THR A 324 -13.11 0.58 -14.87
CA THR A 324 -12.80 -0.56 -13.98
C THR A 324 -11.30 -0.68 -13.81
N MET A 325 -10.84 -1.40 -12.78
CA MET A 325 -9.40 -1.61 -12.59
C MET A 325 -8.76 -2.40 -13.74
N THR A 326 -9.49 -3.34 -14.34
CA THR A 326 -9.05 -4.06 -15.55
C THR A 326 -8.81 -3.10 -16.73
N GLN A 327 -9.69 -2.11 -16.93
CA GLN A 327 -9.51 -1.08 -17.97
C GLN A 327 -8.31 -0.17 -17.68
N VAL A 328 -8.11 0.23 -16.40
CA VAL A 328 -6.93 1.00 -15.98
C VAL A 328 -5.65 0.23 -16.26
N LEU A 329 -5.60 -1.04 -15.88
CA LEU A 329 -4.44 -1.91 -16.09
C LEU A 329 -4.13 -2.06 -17.57
N HIS A 330 -5.14 -2.32 -18.40
CA HIS A 330 -4.96 -2.40 -19.85
C HIS A 330 -4.38 -1.10 -20.46
N SER A 331 -4.81 0.06 -19.95
CA SER A 331 -4.26 1.36 -20.41
C SER A 331 -2.81 1.55 -19.98
N LEU A 332 -2.44 1.12 -18.75
CA LEU A 332 -1.05 1.15 -18.29
C LEU A 332 -0.15 0.16 -19.02
N ASP A 333 -0.67 -1.03 -19.36
CA ASP A 333 0.06 -2.00 -20.20
C ASP A 333 0.35 -1.46 -21.62
N ARG A 334 -0.58 -0.71 -22.19
CA ARG A 334 -0.37 -0.02 -23.46
C ARG A 334 0.69 1.05 -23.35
N LEU A 335 0.61 1.90 -22.32
CA LEU A 335 1.61 2.93 -22.05
C LEU A 335 3.02 2.33 -21.90
N GLU A 336 3.18 1.25 -21.13
CA GLU A 336 4.47 0.60 -20.93
C GLU A 336 5.05 0.02 -22.23
N ARG A 337 4.21 -0.61 -23.08
CA ARG A 337 4.65 -1.10 -24.42
C ARG A 337 5.12 0.04 -25.32
N ASN A 338 4.44 1.19 -25.30
CA ASN A 338 4.85 2.37 -26.04
C ASN A 338 6.22 2.87 -25.59
N MET A 339 6.45 2.95 -24.27
CA MET A 339 7.75 3.30 -23.68
C MET A 339 8.88 2.37 -24.13
N ASP A 340 8.63 1.08 -24.32
CA ASP A 340 9.63 0.11 -24.75
C ASP A 340 9.93 0.23 -26.27
N SER A 341 8.94 0.49 -27.10
CA SER A 341 9.11 0.66 -28.55
C SER A 341 9.91 1.90 -28.92
N TRP A 342 9.73 3.01 -28.20
CA TRP A 342 10.51 4.24 -28.39
C TRP A 342 11.99 4.05 -28.11
N ASN A 343 12.33 3.33 -27.02
CA ASN A 343 13.73 3.06 -26.67
C ASN A 343 14.46 2.21 -27.74
N LEU A 344 13.76 1.26 -28.37
CA LEU A 344 14.34 0.46 -29.47
C LEU A 344 14.62 1.29 -30.70
N ASN A 345 13.75 2.21 -31.08
CA ASN A 345 13.94 3.10 -32.22
C ASN A 345 15.08 4.11 -31.95
N PHE A 346 15.18 4.69 -30.78
CA PHE A 346 16.25 5.61 -30.41
C PHE A 346 17.63 4.93 -30.36
N CYS A 347 17.71 3.67 -29.97
CA CYS A 347 18.93 2.88 -30.01
C CYS A 347 19.35 2.59 -31.46
N ASN A 348 18.41 2.28 -32.38
CA ASN A 348 18.68 1.98 -33.76
C ASN A 348 19.13 3.22 -34.55
N GLU A 349 18.52 4.39 -34.33
CA GLU A 349 18.93 5.64 -34.98
C GLU A 349 20.34 6.09 -34.54
N ASN A 350 20.69 5.91 -33.27
CA ASN A 350 22.06 6.23 -32.81
C ASN A 350 23.12 5.24 -33.25
N VAL A 351 22.77 4.01 -33.62
CA VAL A 351 23.70 3.04 -34.24
C VAL A 351 23.94 3.37 -35.71
N ILE A 352 22.88 3.79 -36.42
CA ILE A 352 22.99 4.16 -37.84
C ILE A 352 23.80 5.46 -38.02
N THR A 353 23.61 6.47 -37.16
CA THR A 353 24.38 7.72 -37.21
C THR A 353 25.85 7.56 -36.84
N LYS A 354 26.22 6.58 -36.00
CA LYS A 354 27.63 6.27 -35.71
C LYS A 354 28.35 5.49 -36.83
N GLN A 355 27.61 4.72 -37.63
CA GLN A 355 28.20 4.01 -38.79
C GLN A 355 28.42 4.94 -39.99
N SER A 356 27.65 6.03 -40.11
CA SER A 356 27.81 7.00 -41.19
C SER A 356 29.00 7.96 -41.00
N HIS A 357 29.57 8.05 -39.81
CA HIS A 357 30.76 8.89 -39.52
C HIS A 357 32.11 8.15 -39.61
N HIS A 358 32.10 6.86 -39.98
CA HIS A 358 33.32 6.07 -40.22
C HIS A 358 33.60 5.77 -41.69
N ILE A 359 32.84 6.40 -42.60
CA ILE A 359 33.08 6.29 -44.08
C ILE A 359 33.15 7.71 -44.63
N LEU A 360 34.18 8.45 -44.25
CA LEU A 360 34.72 9.63 -44.98
C LEU A 360 36.19 9.78 -44.63
#